data_2d0b021736b1162899647360cc0af313
#
_entry.id   2d0b021736b1162899647360cc0af313
#
_cell.length_a   1.000
_cell.length_b   1.000
_cell.length_c   1.000
_cell.angle_alpha   90.00
_cell.angle_beta   90.00
_cell.angle_gamma   90.00
#
_symmetry.space_group_name_H-M   'P 1'
#
loop_
_entity.id
_entity.type
_entity.pdbx_description
1 polymer ?
#
loop_
_entity_poly.entity_id
_entity_poly.type
_entity_poly.pdbx_seq_one_letter_code
_entity_poly.pdbx_strand_id
1 'polypeptide(L)'
;MVSKQLFNTLSIPQILNYTIGFDRTFDRLESVNSTTDNYPPYNIKKLGGDSLKYILELAVAGFGKKDIDVKLADGILSIKSDKDNESDEEEILHRGISYRKFERKFTLADDMIINSAKLEDGLLSIELEQIVPEEKRPRTIEIK
;
A
#
# COMPACT_ATOMS: atom_id res chain seq x y z
N MET A 1 9.46 -14.33 11.43
CA MET A 1 10.01 -13.16 10.73
C MET A 1 10.65 -13.65 9.44
N VAL A 2 9.99 -13.46 8.31
CA VAL A 2 10.58 -13.82 7.02
C VAL A 2 11.63 -12.77 6.71
N SER A 3 12.88 -13.17 6.72
CA SER A 3 14.01 -12.29 6.48
C SER A 3 13.94 -11.69 5.08
N LYS A 4 14.15 -10.38 4.97
CA LYS A 4 14.31 -9.67 3.68
C LYS A 4 15.36 -10.30 2.73
N GLN A 5 16.20 -11.18 3.26
CA GLN A 5 17.23 -11.87 2.48
C GLN A 5 16.69 -13.02 1.62
N LEU A 6 15.51 -13.57 1.92
CA LEU A 6 14.93 -14.66 1.14
C LEU A 6 14.48 -14.20 -0.26
N PHE A 7 14.08 -12.96 -0.39
CA PHE A 7 13.63 -12.41 -1.68
C PHE A 7 14.77 -12.10 -2.67
N ASN A 8 16.00 -11.95 -2.17
CA ASN A 8 17.15 -11.67 -3.05
C ASN A 8 17.71 -12.90 -3.76
N THR A 9 17.33 -14.11 -3.33
CA THR A 9 17.87 -15.37 -3.88
C THR A 9 16.88 -16.16 -4.72
N LEU A 10 15.58 -15.82 -4.65
CA LEU A 10 14.53 -16.50 -5.44
C LEU A 10 14.21 -15.67 -6.69
N SER A 11 14.53 -16.20 -7.84
CA SER A 11 14.06 -15.60 -9.09
C SER A 11 12.55 -15.86 -9.27
N ILE A 12 11.84 -14.88 -9.81
CA ILE A 12 10.40 -15.01 -10.11
C ILE A 12 10.08 -16.30 -10.90
N PRO A 13 10.87 -16.71 -11.91
CA PRO A 13 10.63 -17.96 -12.61
C PRO A 13 10.67 -19.21 -11.72
N GLN A 14 11.51 -19.23 -10.68
CA GLN A 14 11.57 -20.37 -9.76
C GLN A 14 10.34 -20.44 -8.85
N ILE A 15 9.83 -19.29 -8.42
CA ILE A 15 8.62 -19.21 -7.61
C ILE A 15 7.39 -19.70 -8.41
N LEU A 16 7.30 -19.35 -9.69
CA LEU A 16 6.20 -19.73 -10.56
C LEU A 16 6.05 -21.25 -10.75
N ASN A 17 7.13 -22.00 -10.61
CA ASN A 17 7.08 -23.46 -10.73
C ASN A 17 6.26 -24.16 -9.63
N TYR A 18 6.05 -23.50 -8.51
CA TYR A 18 5.34 -24.04 -7.34
C TYR A 18 4.01 -23.34 -7.05
N THR A 19 3.59 -22.42 -7.91
CA THR A 19 2.41 -21.59 -7.70
C THR A 19 1.40 -21.77 -8.83
N ILE A 20 0.13 -21.78 -8.49
CA ILE A 20 -0.98 -21.88 -9.43
C ILE A 20 -1.98 -20.77 -9.14
N GLY A 21 -2.31 -19.98 -10.15
CA GLY A 21 -3.31 -18.92 -10.05
C GLY A 21 -2.80 -17.60 -9.47
N PHE A 22 -1.47 -17.38 -9.45
CA PHE A 22 -0.85 -16.15 -8.93
C PHE A 22 -0.53 -15.12 -10.02
N ASP A 23 -0.87 -15.37 -11.28
CA ASP A 23 -0.52 -14.49 -12.40
C ASP A 23 -0.98 -13.04 -12.16
N ARG A 24 -2.22 -12.85 -11.70
CA ARG A 24 -2.75 -11.54 -11.34
C ARG A 24 -1.97 -10.86 -10.20
N THR A 25 -1.49 -11.63 -9.24
CA THR A 25 -0.72 -11.10 -8.11
C THR A 25 0.62 -10.56 -8.58
N PHE A 26 1.28 -11.26 -9.49
CA PHE A 26 2.54 -10.81 -10.08
C PHE A 26 2.34 -9.57 -10.96
N ASP A 27 1.28 -9.51 -11.77
CA ASP A 27 0.92 -8.34 -12.56
C ASP A 27 0.69 -7.10 -11.67
N ARG A 28 0.01 -7.29 -10.54
CA ARG A 28 -0.18 -6.22 -9.54
C ARG A 28 1.13 -5.74 -8.94
N LEU A 29 2.03 -6.66 -8.57
CA LEU A 29 3.35 -6.33 -8.01
C LEU A 29 4.20 -5.58 -9.03
N GLU A 30 4.17 -5.97 -10.29
CA GLU A 30 4.89 -5.28 -11.36
C GLU A 30 4.37 -3.86 -11.57
N SER A 31 3.05 -3.66 -11.54
CA SER A 31 2.45 -2.34 -11.68
C SER A 31 2.81 -1.38 -10.56
N VAL A 32 3.04 -1.89 -9.35
CA VAL A 32 3.42 -1.09 -8.17
C VAL A 32 4.91 -0.74 -8.20
N ASN A 33 5.73 -1.63 -8.73
CA ASN A 33 7.19 -1.45 -8.76
C ASN A 33 7.66 -0.38 -9.77
N SER A 34 6.78 0.09 -10.63
CA SER A 34 7.08 1.12 -11.62
C SER A 34 7.18 2.54 -11.06
N THR A 35 6.83 2.76 -9.79
CA THR A 35 6.95 4.07 -9.14
C THR A 35 8.30 4.21 -8.44
N THR A 36 9.19 4.97 -9.02
CA THR A 36 10.55 5.22 -8.49
C THR A 36 10.59 6.33 -7.44
N ASP A 37 9.51 7.04 -7.21
CA ASP A 37 9.47 8.16 -6.28
C ASP A 37 9.11 7.66 -4.87
N ASN A 38 9.97 8.01 -3.88
CA ASN A 38 9.77 7.68 -2.46
C ASN A 38 8.91 8.71 -1.71
N TYR A 39 8.19 9.57 -2.40
CA TYR A 39 7.34 10.59 -1.82
C TYR A 39 5.85 10.25 -1.95
N PRO A 40 5.02 10.46 -0.93
CA PRO A 40 5.39 10.81 0.45
C PRO A 40 5.94 9.59 1.24
N PRO A 41 6.73 9.83 2.30
CA PRO A 41 7.17 8.75 3.19
C PRO A 41 5.97 8.11 3.90
N TYR A 42 6.09 6.83 4.19
CA TYR A 42 5.03 6.04 4.81
C TYR A 42 5.56 5.01 5.79
N ASN A 43 4.69 4.58 6.70
CA ASN A 43 4.90 3.45 7.58
C ASN A 43 3.80 2.42 7.37
N ILE A 44 4.15 1.15 7.50
CA ILE A 44 3.18 0.06 7.63
C ILE A 44 3.39 -0.56 9.00
N LYS A 45 2.36 -0.51 9.84
CA LYS A 45 2.36 -1.07 11.19
C LYS A 45 1.43 -2.27 11.24
N LYS A 46 1.86 -3.35 11.88
CA LYS A 46 0.99 -4.44 12.29
C LYS A 46 0.67 -4.24 13.76
N LEU A 47 -0.60 -4.25 14.11
CA LEU A 47 -1.03 -4.20 15.51
C LEU A 47 -0.62 -5.48 16.23
N GLY A 48 -0.21 -5.34 17.50
CA GLY A 48 0.45 -6.41 18.24
C GLY A 48 -0.39 -7.68 18.48
N GLY A 49 0.28 -8.77 18.80
CA GLY A 49 -0.33 -10.08 19.05
C GLY A 49 -0.70 -10.82 17.76
N ASP A 50 -1.74 -11.66 17.85
CA ASP A 50 -2.29 -12.39 16.71
C ASP A 50 -3.26 -11.55 15.86
N SER A 51 -3.21 -10.23 16.02
CA SER A 51 -4.05 -9.31 15.28
C SER A 51 -3.74 -9.35 13.79
N LEU A 52 -4.78 -9.45 12.99
CA LEU A 52 -4.72 -9.35 11.54
C LEU A 52 -4.98 -7.90 11.06
N LYS A 53 -4.75 -6.93 11.93
CA LYS A 53 -4.96 -5.52 11.66
C LYS A 53 -3.66 -4.81 11.35
N TYR A 54 -3.72 -3.90 10.39
CA TYR A 54 -2.60 -3.11 9.91
C TYR A 54 -2.99 -1.65 9.84
N ILE A 55 -1.99 -0.78 9.99
CA ILE A 55 -2.15 0.66 9.77
C ILE A 55 -1.10 1.10 8.76
N LEU A 56 -1.58 1.70 7.68
CA LEU A 56 -0.74 2.40 6.70
C LEU A 56 -0.80 3.89 7.02
N GLU A 57 0.34 4.51 7.28
CA GLU A 57 0.45 5.94 7.56
C GLU A 57 1.28 6.61 6.48
N LEU A 58 0.76 7.70 5.90
CA LEU A 58 1.51 8.55 4.98
C LEU A 58 1.71 9.94 5.60
N ALA A 59 2.94 10.46 5.52
CA ALA A 59 3.26 11.80 5.95
C ALA A 59 2.84 12.80 4.87
N VAL A 60 1.70 13.46 5.08
CA VAL A 60 1.05 14.36 4.12
C VAL A 60 0.72 15.70 4.77
N ALA A 61 1.64 16.23 5.58
CA ALA A 61 1.49 17.53 6.18
C ALA A 61 1.27 18.62 5.11
N GLY A 62 0.29 19.47 5.32
CA GLY A 62 -0.09 20.53 4.37
C GLY A 62 -1.09 20.10 3.30
N PHE A 63 -1.45 18.82 3.23
CA PHE A 63 -2.53 18.32 2.37
C PHE A 63 -3.86 18.28 3.14
N GLY A 64 -4.90 18.81 2.55
CA GLY A 64 -6.26 18.70 3.06
C GLY A 64 -6.96 17.45 2.53
N LYS A 65 -8.10 17.11 3.13
CA LYS A 65 -8.92 15.96 2.66
C LYS A 65 -9.30 16.03 1.19
N LYS A 66 -9.55 17.25 0.69
CA LYS A 66 -9.91 17.49 -0.71
C LYS A 66 -8.75 17.33 -1.69
N ASP A 67 -7.51 17.35 -1.18
CA ASP A 67 -6.31 17.27 -1.99
C ASP A 67 -5.87 15.81 -2.25
N ILE A 68 -6.42 14.87 -1.49
CA ILE A 68 -6.01 13.45 -1.52
C ILE A 68 -7.17 12.57 -1.98
N ASP A 69 -6.90 11.74 -2.97
CA ASP A 69 -7.82 10.74 -3.49
C ASP A 69 -7.31 9.35 -3.11
N VAL A 70 -8.18 8.55 -2.49
CA VAL A 70 -7.88 7.18 -2.06
C VAL A 70 -8.85 6.24 -2.75
N LYS A 71 -8.32 5.29 -3.52
CA LYS A 71 -9.11 4.31 -4.29
C LYS A 71 -8.59 2.90 -4.08
N LEU A 72 -9.51 1.97 -4.03
CA LEU A 72 -9.20 0.54 -4.06
C LEU A 72 -9.85 -0.07 -5.31
N ALA A 73 -9.01 -0.61 -6.19
CA ALA A 73 -9.46 -1.30 -7.39
C ALA A 73 -8.53 -2.48 -7.69
N ASP A 74 -9.09 -3.64 -7.98
CA ASP A 74 -8.35 -4.86 -8.33
C ASP A 74 -7.25 -5.26 -7.32
N GLY A 75 -7.51 -5.04 -6.03
CA GLY A 75 -6.55 -5.32 -4.96
C GLY A 75 -5.39 -4.34 -4.89
N ILE A 76 -5.46 -3.22 -5.61
CA ILE A 76 -4.48 -2.13 -5.54
C ILE A 76 -5.11 -0.94 -4.83
N LEU A 77 -4.51 -0.56 -3.71
CA LEU A 77 -4.82 0.67 -3.00
C LEU A 77 -3.98 1.80 -3.59
N SER A 78 -4.64 2.74 -4.24
CA SER A 78 -4.01 3.91 -4.86
C SER A 78 -4.29 5.15 -4.01
N ILE A 79 -3.26 5.88 -3.67
CA ILE A 79 -3.33 7.14 -2.93
C ILE A 79 -2.66 8.21 -3.78
N LYS A 80 -3.43 9.19 -4.20
CA LYS A 80 -2.98 10.18 -5.18
C LYS A 80 -3.29 11.61 -4.70
N SER A 81 -2.40 12.53 -5.04
CA SER A 81 -2.66 13.97 -4.97
C SER A 81 -2.08 14.68 -6.17
N ASP A 82 -2.86 15.57 -6.76
CA ASP A 82 -2.44 16.47 -7.83
C ASP A 82 -2.02 17.85 -7.30
N LYS A 83 -2.01 18.04 -5.97
CA LYS A 83 -1.54 19.28 -5.35
C LYS A 83 -0.05 19.47 -5.61
N ASP A 84 0.30 20.63 -6.09
CA ASP A 84 1.67 21.06 -6.31
C ASP A 84 1.92 22.39 -5.60
N ASN A 85 3.18 22.81 -5.52
CA ASN A 85 3.50 24.16 -5.06
C ASN A 85 2.82 25.14 -6.01
N GLU A 86 1.86 25.89 -5.51
CA GLU A 86 1.32 27.01 -6.24
C GLU A 86 2.45 28.02 -6.46
N SER A 87 2.47 28.65 -7.62
CA SER A 87 3.36 29.77 -7.89
C SER A 87 2.83 30.95 -7.09
N ASP A 88 3.25 31.02 -5.82
CA ASP A 88 2.89 32.13 -4.96
C ASP A 88 3.55 33.40 -5.49
N GLU A 89 2.79 34.48 -5.54
CA GLU A 89 3.31 35.83 -5.76
C GLU A 89 4.26 36.25 -4.63
N GLU A 90 4.41 35.42 -3.61
CA GLU A 90 5.27 35.62 -2.46
C GLU A 90 6.71 35.18 -2.75
N GLU A 91 7.65 36.03 -2.39
CA GLU A 91 9.07 35.73 -2.44
C GLU A 91 9.45 34.75 -1.32
N ILE A 92 9.72 33.50 -1.68
CA ILE A 92 10.15 32.49 -0.71
C ILE A 92 11.66 32.57 -0.53
N LEU A 93 12.13 33.02 0.63
CA LEU A 93 13.55 33.15 0.95
C LEU A 93 14.23 31.79 1.18
N HIS A 94 13.50 30.78 1.66
CA HIS A 94 13.96 29.41 1.83
C HIS A 94 12.80 28.45 1.70
N ARG A 95 12.96 27.42 0.88
CA ARG A 95 11.97 26.38 0.69
C ARG A 95 12.52 25.03 1.21
N GLY A 96 12.16 24.67 2.44
CA GLY A 96 12.46 23.36 3.02
C GLY A 96 11.28 22.38 2.89
N ILE A 97 10.05 22.89 2.72
CA ILE A 97 8.83 22.10 2.53
C ILE A 97 8.29 22.37 1.14
N SER A 98 8.18 21.33 0.34
CA SER A 98 7.57 21.44 -0.98
C SER A 98 6.47 20.39 -1.14
N TYR A 99 5.30 20.84 -1.61
CA TYR A 99 4.22 19.95 -1.98
C TYR A 99 4.47 19.46 -3.39
N ARG A 100 4.37 18.15 -3.59
CA ARG A 100 4.55 17.53 -4.90
C ARG A 100 3.37 16.64 -5.20
N LYS A 101 3.00 16.61 -6.47
CA LYS A 101 2.08 15.60 -6.98
C LYS A 101 2.66 14.23 -6.67
N PHE A 102 1.82 13.31 -6.22
CA PHE A 102 2.25 11.94 -5.96
C PHE A 102 1.16 10.94 -6.30
N GLU A 103 1.59 9.73 -6.56
CA GLU A 103 0.74 8.56 -6.63
C GLU A 103 1.48 7.41 -5.94
N ARG A 104 0.88 6.87 -4.88
CA ARG A 104 1.36 5.69 -4.19
C ARG A 104 0.39 4.55 -4.42
N LYS A 105 0.93 3.40 -4.75
CA LYS A 105 0.16 2.17 -4.96
C LYS A 105 0.65 1.08 -4.02
N PHE A 106 -0.29 0.42 -3.37
CA PHE A 106 -0.03 -0.70 -2.49
C PHE A 106 -0.86 -1.90 -2.93
N THR A 107 -0.20 -3.04 -3.12
CA THR A 107 -0.89 -4.28 -3.44
C THR A 107 -1.42 -4.90 -2.16
N LEU A 108 -2.72 -5.15 -2.10
CA LEU A 108 -3.38 -5.81 -0.99
C LEU A 108 -3.63 -7.29 -1.31
N ALA A 109 -3.51 -8.15 -0.32
CA ALA A 109 -3.97 -9.52 -0.42
C ALA A 109 -5.49 -9.56 -0.63
N ASP A 110 -5.99 -10.62 -1.26
CA ASP A 110 -7.41 -10.73 -1.62
C ASP A 110 -8.37 -10.74 -0.41
N ASP A 111 -7.86 -11.11 0.76
CA ASP A 111 -8.59 -11.15 2.02
C ASP A 111 -8.40 -9.89 2.88
N MET A 112 -7.79 -8.85 2.35
CA MET A 112 -7.64 -7.56 3.01
C MET A 112 -8.85 -6.67 2.76
N ILE A 113 -9.34 -6.05 3.83
CA ILE A 113 -10.37 -5.02 3.76
C ILE A 113 -9.85 -3.71 4.35
N ILE A 114 -10.43 -2.61 3.92
CA ILE A 114 -10.16 -1.28 4.47
C ILE A 114 -11.30 -0.93 5.43
N ASN A 115 -10.96 -0.71 6.69
CA ASN A 115 -11.93 -0.35 7.72
C ASN A 115 -12.19 1.16 7.74
N SER A 116 -11.14 1.97 7.67
CA SER A 116 -11.25 3.43 7.73
C SER A 116 -10.04 4.12 7.10
N ALA A 117 -10.24 5.38 6.77
CA ALA A 117 -9.17 6.30 6.40
C ALA A 117 -9.39 7.63 7.13
N LYS A 118 -8.36 8.15 7.77
CA LYS A 118 -8.41 9.37 8.57
C LYS A 118 -7.20 10.25 8.28
N LEU A 119 -7.46 11.53 8.08
CA LEU A 119 -6.42 12.55 7.97
C LEU A 119 -6.41 13.39 9.23
N GLU A 120 -5.36 13.29 10.02
CA GLU A 120 -5.19 13.97 11.29
C GLU A 120 -3.71 14.22 11.57
N ASP A 121 -3.37 15.36 12.12
CA ASP A 121 -2.00 15.74 12.51
C ASP A 121 -0.97 15.61 11.38
N GLY A 122 -1.38 15.85 10.14
CA GLY A 122 -0.51 15.71 8.96
C GLY A 122 -0.24 14.29 8.51
N LEU A 123 -0.93 13.31 9.09
CA LEU A 123 -0.84 11.89 8.71
C LEU A 123 -2.16 11.41 8.11
N LEU A 124 -2.06 10.76 6.97
CA LEU A 124 -3.14 9.94 6.44
C LEU A 124 -2.98 8.53 6.99
N SER A 125 -3.88 8.12 7.86
CA SER A 125 -3.89 6.80 8.48
C SER A 125 -5.01 5.96 7.87
N ILE A 126 -4.65 4.82 7.29
CA ILE A 126 -5.59 3.86 6.70
C ILE A 126 -5.53 2.58 7.52
N GLU A 127 -6.65 2.21 8.09
CA GLU A 127 -6.79 0.95 8.84
C GLU A 127 -7.22 -0.16 7.90
N LEU A 128 -6.45 -1.25 7.92
CA LEU A 128 -6.71 -2.44 7.14
C LEU A 128 -6.83 -3.64 8.08
N GLU A 129 -7.63 -4.60 7.66
CA GLU A 129 -7.81 -5.86 8.38
C GLU A 129 -7.80 -7.02 7.40
N GLN A 130 -7.11 -8.08 7.77
CA GLN A 130 -7.14 -9.33 7.03
C GLN A 130 -8.24 -10.22 7.59
N ILE A 131 -9.21 -10.56 6.75
CA ILE A 131 -10.27 -11.49 7.08
C ILE A 131 -9.97 -12.83 6.44
N VAL A 132 -9.84 -13.87 7.26
CA VAL A 132 -9.66 -15.23 6.77
C VAL A 132 -11.06 -15.85 6.55
N PRO A 133 -11.51 -16.01 5.29
CA PRO A 133 -12.78 -16.64 4.99
C PRO A 133 -12.78 -18.10 5.46
N GLU A 134 -13.94 -18.62 5.83
CA GLU A 134 -14.11 -20.04 6.21
C GLU A 134 -13.63 -20.99 5.08
N GLU A 135 -13.78 -20.58 3.84
CA GLU A 135 -13.34 -21.31 2.64
C GLU A 135 -11.83 -21.56 2.58
N LYS A 136 -11.03 -20.76 3.30
CA LYS A 136 -9.58 -20.92 3.40
C LYS A 136 -9.14 -21.87 4.52
N ARG A 137 -10.09 -22.43 5.29
CA ARG A 137 -9.76 -23.43 6.30
C ARG A 137 -9.34 -24.76 5.66
N PRO A 138 -8.44 -25.51 6.29
CA PRO A 138 -8.03 -26.80 5.77
C PRO A 138 -9.24 -27.71 5.53
N ARG A 139 -9.33 -28.28 4.35
CA ARG A 139 -10.33 -29.27 3.99
C ARG A 139 -9.67 -30.45 3.32
N THR A 140 -10.16 -31.62 3.59
CA THR A 140 -9.73 -32.85 2.91
C THR A 140 -10.44 -32.94 1.56
N ILE A 141 -9.70 -33.21 0.51
CA ILE A 141 -10.24 -33.41 -0.83
C ILE A 141 -10.29 -34.92 -1.07
N GLU A 142 -11.49 -35.42 -1.36
CA GLU A 142 -11.70 -36.83 -1.66
C GLU A 142 -11.22 -37.12 -3.09
N ILE A 143 -10.38 -38.14 -3.21
CA ILE A 143 -9.87 -38.60 -4.49
C ILE A 143 -10.87 -39.62 -5.03
N LYS A 144 -11.46 -39.31 -6.17
CA LYS A 144 -12.39 -40.22 -6.87
C LYS A 144 -11.60 -41.18 -7.76
#